data_0d620d124a2dac5cda27d146fce5cfd0
#
_entry.id   0d620d124a2dac5cda27d146fce5cfd0
#
_cell.length_a   1.000
_cell.length_b   1.000
_cell.length_c   1.000
_cell.angle_alpha   90.00
_cell.angle_beta   90.00
_cell.angle_gamma   90.00
#
_symmetry.space_group_name_H-M   'P 1'
#
loop_
_entity.id
_entity.type
_entity.pdbx_description
1 polymer ?
#
loop_
_entity_poly.entity_id
_entity_poly.type
_entity_poly.pdbx_seq_one_letter_code
_entity_poly.pdbx_strand_id
1 'polypeptide(L)'
;MFKSLFSVINKIKNNYDIFKKIVYLRKIKPKYLFFSEDKKYQKYSYLLIETLVKKHPNEVYYVSSDVEDKIKNLNIENIFIGKGLLMIIFFMIIRAQNMFLTLTDLDNHTVKKTKNVDKYIYYFHAPVSTTKIYTATAFDNYDIILCNGNYHLDEIRKRELIKKIPKKKLIKTGYFYFDYLKDRMNTKIEANEILIAPSWNYNQKDFINENLEEIIQFVLSKGHVVKFRPHPESFKRSMLTINHFKKKFFNEKFILDETSENINSMESAKCLITDSSGIAIEF
;
A
#
# COMPACT_ATOMS: atom_id res chain seq x y z
N MET A 1 -13.65 -34.55 14.90
CA MET A 1 -13.42 -35.11 13.57
C MET A 1 -14.31 -34.44 12.48
N PHE A 2 -15.66 -34.44 12.56
CA PHE A 2 -16.55 -33.83 11.55
C PHE A 2 -16.34 -32.33 11.29
N LYS A 3 -16.13 -31.51 12.32
CA LYS A 3 -15.87 -30.06 12.16
C LYS A 3 -14.57 -29.77 11.39
N SER A 4 -13.54 -30.59 11.57
CA SER A 4 -12.26 -30.49 10.86
C SER A 4 -12.42 -30.85 9.38
N LEU A 5 -13.14 -31.91 9.06
CA LEU A 5 -13.40 -32.33 7.69
C LEU A 5 -14.23 -31.30 6.90
N PHE A 6 -15.27 -30.75 7.53
CA PHE A 6 -16.11 -29.71 6.94
C PHE A 6 -15.32 -28.40 6.65
N SER A 7 -14.42 -28.01 7.54
CA SER A 7 -13.51 -26.89 7.34
C SER A 7 -12.58 -27.09 6.15
N VAL A 8 -12.01 -28.30 5.98
CA VAL A 8 -11.15 -28.65 4.85
C VAL A 8 -11.92 -28.61 3.53
N ILE A 9 -13.12 -29.19 3.49
CA ILE A 9 -13.98 -29.19 2.29
C ILE A 9 -14.33 -27.76 1.88
N ASN A 10 -14.71 -26.88 2.83
CA ASN A 10 -15.00 -25.49 2.54
C ASN A 10 -13.80 -24.73 2.02
N LYS A 11 -12.60 -24.99 2.55
CA LYS A 11 -11.35 -24.39 2.07
C LYS A 11 -11.02 -24.82 0.63
N ILE A 12 -11.21 -26.11 0.31
CA ILE A 12 -11.02 -26.61 -1.06
C ILE A 12 -12.00 -25.96 -2.02
N LYS A 13 -13.29 -25.91 -1.68
CA LYS A 13 -14.33 -25.26 -2.48
C LYS A 13 -14.02 -23.80 -2.73
N ASN A 14 -13.64 -23.04 -1.69
CA ASN A 14 -13.28 -21.64 -1.81
C ASN A 14 -12.06 -21.44 -2.74
N ASN A 15 -11.02 -22.24 -2.59
CA ASN A 15 -9.85 -22.18 -3.46
C ASN A 15 -10.20 -22.50 -4.92
N TYR A 16 -11.10 -23.43 -5.18
CA TYR A 16 -11.57 -23.77 -6.52
C TYR A 16 -12.35 -22.60 -7.14
N ASP A 17 -13.21 -21.91 -6.38
CA ASP A 17 -13.96 -20.76 -6.87
C ASP A 17 -13.02 -19.55 -7.15
N ILE A 18 -12.00 -19.35 -6.34
CA ILE A 18 -10.94 -18.36 -6.61
C ILE A 18 -10.19 -18.72 -7.90
N PHE A 19 -9.80 -19.97 -8.07
CA PHE A 19 -9.12 -20.43 -9.28
C PHE A 19 -9.96 -20.20 -10.55
N LYS A 20 -11.27 -20.47 -10.50
CA LYS A 20 -12.19 -20.15 -11.62
C LYS A 20 -12.17 -18.66 -11.97
N LYS A 21 -12.13 -17.76 -10.99
CA LYS A 21 -12.04 -16.32 -11.23
C LYS A 21 -10.71 -15.94 -11.90
N ILE A 22 -9.61 -16.56 -11.50
CA ILE A 22 -8.30 -16.37 -12.15
C ILE A 22 -8.34 -16.82 -13.62
N VAL A 23 -8.93 -17.97 -13.90
CA VAL A 23 -9.09 -18.48 -15.28
C VAL A 23 -10.01 -17.60 -16.11
N TYR A 24 -11.08 -17.08 -15.51
CA TYR A 24 -11.97 -16.11 -16.14
C TYR A 24 -11.22 -14.83 -16.55
N LEU A 25 -10.46 -14.21 -15.62
CA LEU A 25 -9.63 -13.04 -15.92
C LEU A 25 -8.62 -13.30 -17.05
N ARG A 26 -7.96 -14.46 -17.01
CA ARG A 26 -7.04 -14.86 -18.08
C ARG A 26 -7.73 -14.91 -19.45
N LYS A 27 -8.98 -15.38 -19.49
CA LYS A 27 -9.77 -15.51 -20.75
C LYS A 27 -10.17 -14.14 -21.29
N ILE A 28 -10.58 -13.20 -20.43
CA ILE A 28 -10.99 -11.86 -20.81
C ILE A 28 -9.82 -11.03 -21.36
N LYS A 29 -8.59 -11.21 -20.87
CA LYS A 29 -7.42 -10.39 -21.16
C LYS A 29 -7.72 -8.89 -20.91
N PRO A 30 -7.92 -8.45 -19.63
CA PRO A 30 -8.24 -7.08 -19.28
C PRO A 30 -7.32 -6.06 -19.95
N LYS A 31 -7.87 -4.92 -20.35
CA LYS A 31 -7.07 -3.80 -20.87
C LYS A 31 -6.32 -3.10 -19.76
N TYR A 32 -6.97 -2.89 -18.61
CA TYR A 32 -6.41 -2.30 -17.42
C TYR A 32 -6.68 -3.20 -16.21
N LEU A 33 -5.65 -3.78 -15.65
CA LEU A 33 -5.72 -4.69 -14.51
C LEU A 33 -4.93 -4.10 -13.34
N PHE A 34 -5.62 -3.74 -12.27
CA PHE A 34 -5.00 -3.32 -11.03
C PHE A 34 -4.88 -4.49 -10.07
N PHE A 35 -3.70 -4.68 -9.49
CA PHE A 35 -3.50 -5.64 -8.42
C PHE A 35 -3.11 -4.92 -7.13
N SER A 36 -3.77 -5.30 -6.04
CA SER A 36 -3.51 -4.80 -4.69
C SER A 36 -3.23 -5.98 -3.74
N GLU A 37 -2.23 -5.83 -2.90
CA GLU A 37 -1.90 -6.83 -1.88
C GLU A 37 -2.81 -6.75 -0.65
N ASP A 38 -3.34 -5.54 -0.37
CA ASP A 38 -4.05 -5.26 0.87
C ASP A 38 -4.86 -3.96 0.71
N LYS A 39 -6.00 -3.88 1.39
CA LYS A 39 -6.91 -2.73 1.38
C LYS A 39 -6.24 -1.38 1.62
N LYS A 40 -5.18 -1.34 2.42
CA LYS A 40 -4.42 -0.11 2.71
C LYS A 40 -3.74 0.53 1.49
N TYR A 41 -3.52 -0.23 0.40
CA TYR A 41 -2.95 0.29 -0.83
C TYR A 41 -3.99 0.88 -1.80
N GLN A 42 -5.28 0.61 -1.60
CA GLN A 42 -6.37 1.04 -2.47
C GLN A 42 -6.38 2.56 -2.71
N LYS A 43 -6.19 3.35 -1.65
CA LYS A 43 -6.19 4.81 -1.68
C LYS A 43 -5.18 5.42 -2.67
N TYR A 44 -4.06 4.76 -2.88
CA TYR A 44 -3.00 5.25 -3.78
C TYR A 44 -3.34 5.07 -5.27
N SER A 45 -4.26 4.18 -5.60
CA SER A 45 -4.72 3.91 -6.96
C SER A 45 -6.11 4.45 -7.27
N TYR A 46 -6.87 4.84 -6.24
CA TYR A 46 -8.30 5.15 -6.37
C TYR A 46 -8.61 6.15 -7.49
N LEU A 47 -7.96 7.33 -7.49
CA LEU A 47 -8.20 8.36 -8.51
C LEU A 47 -7.76 7.94 -9.91
N LEU A 48 -6.68 7.17 -10.02
CA LEU A 48 -6.24 6.61 -11.29
C LEU A 48 -7.28 5.60 -11.82
N ILE A 49 -7.79 4.73 -10.97
CA ILE A 49 -8.84 3.77 -11.31
C ILE A 49 -10.13 4.51 -11.71
N GLU A 50 -10.57 5.48 -10.91
CA GLU A 50 -11.76 6.27 -11.19
C GLU A 50 -11.67 6.96 -12.55
N THR A 51 -10.52 7.57 -12.84
CA THR A 51 -10.27 8.22 -14.14
C THR A 51 -10.34 7.23 -15.31
N LEU A 52 -9.75 6.03 -15.12
CA LEU A 52 -9.77 5.01 -16.16
C LEU A 52 -11.15 4.39 -16.34
N VAL A 53 -11.91 4.16 -15.29
CA VAL A 53 -13.29 3.65 -15.36
C VAL A 53 -14.19 4.63 -16.10
N LYS A 54 -14.05 5.95 -15.85
CA LYS A 54 -14.81 6.98 -16.56
C LYS A 54 -14.50 7.02 -18.06
N LYS A 55 -13.23 6.81 -18.45
CA LYS A 55 -12.78 6.85 -19.86
C LYS A 55 -12.94 5.52 -20.60
N HIS A 56 -12.89 4.42 -19.87
CA HIS A 56 -12.85 3.06 -20.39
C HIS A 56 -13.78 2.15 -19.58
N PRO A 57 -15.10 2.38 -19.64
CA PRO A 57 -16.06 1.57 -18.90
C PRO A 57 -15.95 0.09 -19.30
N ASN A 58 -16.04 -0.81 -18.33
CA ASN A 58 -15.94 -2.27 -18.47
C ASN A 58 -14.57 -2.82 -18.95
N GLU A 59 -13.55 -1.98 -19.09
CA GLU A 59 -12.20 -2.41 -19.46
C GLU A 59 -11.21 -2.44 -18.28
N VAL A 60 -11.66 -1.99 -17.09
CA VAL A 60 -10.86 -1.87 -15.87
C VAL A 60 -11.28 -2.93 -14.86
N TYR A 61 -10.32 -3.66 -14.33
CA TYR A 61 -10.52 -4.73 -13.35
C TYR A 61 -9.64 -4.50 -12.12
N TYR A 62 -10.22 -4.73 -10.95
CA TYR A 62 -9.51 -4.62 -9.68
C TYR A 62 -9.37 -5.99 -9.03
N VAL A 63 -8.14 -6.40 -8.80
CA VAL A 63 -7.80 -7.70 -8.22
C VAL A 63 -7.09 -7.48 -6.89
N SER A 64 -7.52 -8.20 -5.86
CA SER A 64 -6.87 -8.10 -4.55
C SER A 64 -6.59 -9.45 -3.91
N SER A 65 -5.52 -9.50 -3.11
CA SER A 65 -5.20 -10.60 -2.20
C SER A 65 -5.90 -10.50 -0.85
N ASP A 66 -6.58 -9.38 -0.59
CA ASP A 66 -7.35 -9.14 0.63
C ASP A 66 -8.86 -9.17 0.31
N VAL A 67 -9.62 -9.97 1.03
CA VAL A 67 -11.07 -10.15 0.83
C VAL A 67 -11.88 -8.88 1.13
N GLU A 68 -11.37 -8.03 2.02
CA GLU A 68 -11.97 -6.76 2.40
C GLU A 68 -11.63 -5.60 1.45
N ASP A 69 -10.66 -5.83 0.56
CA ASP A 69 -10.19 -4.83 -0.39
C ASP A 69 -11.09 -4.81 -1.64
N LYS A 70 -12.11 -3.96 -1.58
CA LYS A 70 -13.10 -3.79 -2.66
C LYS A 70 -13.37 -2.32 -2.89
N ILE A 71 -13.33 -1.89 -4.13
CA ILE A 71 -13.76 -0.55 -4.54
C ILE A 71 -15.29 -0.58 -4.71
N LYS A 72 -16.01 0.10 -3.81
CA LYS A 72 -17.49 0.03 -3.74
C LYS A 72 -18.19 1.11 -4.56
N ASN A 73 -17.54 2.26 -4.76
CA ASN A 73 -18.18 3.47 -5.32
C ASN A 73 -17.95 3.66 -6.82
N LEU A 74 -17.35 2.65 -7.48
CA LEU A 74 -17.11 2.66 -8.91
C LEU A 74 -17.74 1.42 -9.56
N ASN A 75 -18.21 1.57 -10.80
CA ASN A 75 -18.65 0.43 -11.59
C ASN A 75 -17.44 -0.36 -12.13
N ILE A 76 -16.84 -1.17 -11.26
CA ILE A 76 -15.65 -1.97 -11.53
C ILE A 76 -15.82 -3.38 -10.97
N GLU A 77 -15.33 -4.37 -11.70
CA GLU A 77 -15.31 -5.75 -11.20
C GLU A 77 -14.20 -5.93 -10.18
N ASN A 78 -14.57 -6.29 -8.93
CA ASN A 78 -13.66 -6.59 -7.83
C ASN A 78 -13.46 -8.10 -7.71
N ILE A 79 -12.24 -8.57 -7.85
CA ILE A 79 -11.91 -9.99 -7.86
C ILE A 79 -10.91 -10.32 -6.75
N PHE A 80 -11.33 -11.14 -5.80
CA PHE A 80 -10.45 -11.69 -4.78
C PHE A 80 -9.75 -12.94 -5.32
N ILE A 81 -8.41 -12.99 -5.21
CA ILE A 81 -7.58 -14.10 -5.68
C ILE A 81 -6.86 -14.86 -4.57
N GLY A 82 -7.02 -14.45 -3.30
CA GLY A 82 -6.34 -15.06 -2.16
C GLY A 82 -4.84 -14.72 -2.08
N LYS A 83 -4.18 -15.32 -1.09
CA LYS A 83 -2.74 -15.19 -0.82
C LYS A 83 -2.00 -16.50 -1.12
N GLY A 84 -0.66 -16.45 -1.08
CA GLY A 84 0.18 -17.64 -1.23
C GLY A 84 0.09 -18.27 -2.61
N LEU A 85 -0.18 -19.58 -2.68
CA LEU A 85 -0.12 -20.33 -3.92
C LEU A 85 -1.06 -19.81 -5.02
N LEU A 86 -2.28 -19.41 -4.68
CA LEU A 86 -3.24 -18.89 -5.67
C LEU A 86 -2.76 -17.57 -6.28
N MET A 87 -2.16 -16.69 -5.47
CA MET A 87 -1.54 -15.46 -5.97
C MET A 87 -0.36 -15.77 -6.91
N ILE A 88 0.48 -16.74 -6.58
CA ILE A 88 1.58 -17.18 -7.46
C ILE A 88 1.02 -17.70 -8.80
N ILE A 89 0.01 -18.58 -8.75
CA ILE A 89 -0.66 -19.09 -9.95
C ILE A 89 -1.23 -17.93 -10.78
N PHE A 90 -1.90 -16.96 -10.14
CA PHE A 90 -2.42 -15.79 -10.83
C PHE A 90 -1.32 -15.07 -11.63
N PHE A 91 -0.19 -14.73 -11.02
CA PHE A 91 0.91 -14.05 -11.72
C PHE A 91 1.54 -14.91 -12.83
N MET A 92 1.54 -16.23 -12.69
CA MET A 92 2.07 -17.12 -13.72
C MET A 92 1.19 -17.20 -14.98
N ILE A 93 -0.14 -17.14 -14.82
CA ILE A 93 -1.06 -17.46 -15.94
C ILE A 93 -1.86 -16.26 -16.45
N ILE A 94 -1.88 -15.13 -15.71
CA ILE A 94 -2.70 -13.97 -16.09
C ILE A 94 -2.33 -13.44 -17.48
N ARG A 95 -3.33 -12.89 -18.16
CA ARG A 95 -3.20 -12.16 -19.41
C ARG A 95 -3.81 -10.78 -19.23
N ALA A 96 -3.09 -9.73 -19.60
CA ALA A 96 -3.59 -8.35 -19.58
C ALA A 96 -2.80 -7.49 -20.56
N GLN A 97 -3.39 -6.37 -21.01
CA GLN A 97 -2.63 -5.38 -21.78
C GLN A 97 -1.77 -4.53 -20.83
N ASN A 98 -2.36 -3.98 -19.79
CA ASN A 98 -1.67 -3.13 -18.82
C ASN A 98 -1.95 -3.63 -17.41
N MET A 99 -0.90 -3.99 -16.66
CA MET A 99 -1.01 -4.44 -15.28
C MET A 99 -0.35 -3.43 -14.34
N PHE A 100 -1.15 -2.86 -13.44
CA PHE A 100 -0.74 -1.82 -12.49
C PHE A 100 -0.43 -2.44 -11.13
N LEU A 101 0.74 -2.11 -10.56
CA LEU A 101 1.26 -2.69 -9.34
C LEU A 101 1.93 -1.63 -8.45
N THR A 102 1.88 -1.86 -7.13
CA THR A 102 2.74 -1.21 -6.13
C THR A 102 3.83 -2.14 -5.59
N LEU A 103 3.85 -3.39 -6.05
CA LEU A 103 4.85 -4.39 -5.67
C LEU A 103 6.23 -4.00 -6.18
N THR A 104 7.22 -3.96 -5.31
CA THR A 104 8.62 -3.84 -5.68
C THR A 104 9.24 -5.20 -6.01
N ASP A 105 10.40 -5.20 -6.66
CA ASP A 105 11.17 -6.41 -6.96
C ASP A 105 10.40 -7.46 -7.79
N LEU A 106 9.52 -6.99 -8.68
CA LEU A 106 8.83 -7.84 -9.64
C LEU A 106 9.86 -8.70 -10.41
N ASP A 107 9.58 -9.99 -10.57
CA ASP A 107 10.42 -11.01 -11.21
C ASP A 107 11.70 -11.40 -10.45
N ASN A 108 12.08 -10.69 -9.40
CA ASN A 108 13.27 -11.02 -8.61
C ASN A 108 13.02 -12.14 -7.60
N HIS A 109 11.80 -12.22 -7.04
CA HIS A 109 11.45 -13.17 -5.98
C HIS A 109 10.22 -14.03 -6.36
N THR A 110 9.23 -14.08 -5.49
CA THR A 110 8.07 -14.96 -5.60
C THR A 110 7.13 -14.58 -6.74
N VAL A 111 6.97 -13.27 -6.99
CA VAL A 111 6.08 -12.76 -8.02
C VAL A 111 6.83 -12.64 -9.34
N LYS A 112 6.48 -13.51 -10.29
CA LYS A 112 7.14 -13.58 -11.60
C LYS A 112 6.37 -12.84 -12.69
N LYS A 113 7.11 -12.23 -13.63
CA LYS A 113 6.52 -11.69 -14.87
C LYS A 113 6.05 -12.82 -15.78
N THR A 114 4.88 -12.69 -16.35
CA THR A 114 4.46 -13.52 -17.47
C THR A 114 4.53 -12.76 -18.79
N LYS A 115 4.93 -13.45 -19.87
CA LYS A 115 4.93 -12.90 -21.24
C LYS A 115 3.53 -12.56 -21.77
N ASN A 116 2.50 -12.98 -21.06
CA ASN A 116 1.09 -12.75 -21.43
C ASN A 116 0.55 -11.40 -20.95
N VAL A 117 1.34 -10.61 -20.24
CA VAL A 117 1.04 -9.21 -19.88
C VAL A 117 1.90 -8.31 -20.75
N ASP A 118 1.24 -7.45 -21.53
CA ASP A 118 1.92 -6.63 -22.54
C ASP A 118 2.77 -5.53 -21.88
N LYS A 119 2.27 -4.91 -20.77
CA LYS A 119 2.99 -3.88 -20.01
C LYS A 119 2.76 -4.01 -18.51
N TYR A 120 3.84 -4.02 -17.73
CA TYR A 120 3.84 -3.89 -16.28
C TYR A 120 4.11 -2.43 -15.90
N ILE A 121 3.18 -1.84 -15.16
CA ILE A 121 3.17 -0.42 -14.80
C ILE A 121 3.28 -0.29 -13.29
N TYR A 122 4.34 0.38 -12.83
CA TYR A 122 4.49 0.70 -11.40
C TYR A 122 3.91 2.07 -11.09
N TYR A 123 3.18 2.19 -9.98
CA TYR A 123 2.78 3.46 -9.39
C TYR A 123 3.16 3.48 -7.90
N PHE A 124 3.55 4.65 -7.41
CA PHE A 124 4.07 4.77 -6.06
C PHE A 124 2.98 4.88 -5.01
N HIS A 125 3.18 4.20 -3.88
CA HIS A 125 2.38 4.30 -2.67
C HIS A 125 3.03 5.18 -1.58
N ALA A 126 4.17 5.81 -1.88
CA ALA A 126 4.84 6.81 -1.05
C ALA A 126 5.65 7.77 -1.93
N PRO A 127 5.69 9.07 -1.62
CA PRO A 127 6.44 10.07 -2.38
C PRO A 127 7.89 10.18 -1.91
N VAL A 128 8.59 9.05 -1.76
CA VAL A 128 9.94 8.95 -1.20
C VAL A 128 10.98 8.63 -2.27
N SER A 129 12.26 8.86 -1.97
CA SER A 129 13.39 8.56 -2.88
C SER A 129 13.45 7.08 -3.22
N THR A 130 13.61 6.76 -4.51
CA THR A 130 13.74 5.39 -5.01
C THR A 130 15.05 4.74 -4.62
N THR A 131 16.08 5.53 -4.35
CA THR A 131 17.43 5.04 -4.04
C THR A 131 17.70 4.92 -2.54
N LYS A 132 16.96 5.65 -1.70
CA LYS A 132 17.18 5.64 -0.24
C LYS A 132 16.28 4.66 0.51
N ILE A 133 15.07 4.42 0.01
CA ILE A 133 14.04 3.66 0.72
C ILE A 133 13.83 2.27 0.12
N TYR A 134 13.93 2.15 -1.21
CA TYR A 134 13.68 0.89 -1.89
C TYR A 134 14.99 0.10 -2.15
N THR A 135 14.84 -1.21 -2.34
CA THR A 135 15.95 -2.05 -2.81
C THR A 135 16.46 -1.56 -4.15
N ALA A 136 17.71 -1.81 -4.42
CA ALA A 136 18.32 -1.34 -5.66
C ALA A 136 17.65 -1.89 -6.92
N THR A 137 17.00 -3.07 -6.85
CA THR A 137 16.37 -3.77 -7.97
C THR A 137 14.86 -3.54 -8.07
N ALA A 138 14.29 -2.77 -7.13
CA ALA A 138 12.84 -2.65 -6.94
C ALA A 138 12.03 -2.39 -8.22
N PHE A 139 12.60 -1.64 -9.16
CA PHE A 139 11.89 -1.18 -10.36
C PHE A 139 12.46 -1.74 -11.66
N ASP A 140 13.49 -2.59 -11.62
CA ASP A 140 14.27 -3.00 -12.81
C ASP A 140 13.41 -3.71 -13.87
N ASN A 141 12.41 -4.47 -13.46
CA ASN A 141 11.60 -5.32 -14.33
C ASN A 141 10.26 -4.69 -14.75
N TYR A 142 10.03 -3.40 -14.46
CA TYR A 142 8.86 -2.68 -14.95
C TYR A 142 9.07 -2.09 -16.34
N ASP A 143 8.02 -2.01 -17.13
CA ASP A 143 8.03 -1.41 -18.48
C ASP A 143 7.74 0.10 -18.41
N ILE A 144 6.83 0.50 -17.51
CA ILE A 144 6.40 1.89 -17.30
C ILE A 144 6.42 2.19 -15.81
N ILE A 145 6.88 3.41 -15.46
CA ILE A 145 6.83 3.90 -14.08
C ILE A 145 6.12 5.25 -14.05
N LEU A 146 5.09 5.36 -13.23
CA LEU A 146 4.35 6.59 -12.98
C LEU A 146 5.07 7.36 -11.87
N CYS A 147 5.84 8.37 -12.26
CA CYS A 147 6.76 9.10 -11.39
C CYS A 147 6.05 10.25 -10.67
N ASN A 148 6.27 10.39 -9.37
CA ASN A 148 5.67 11.46 -8.55
C ASN A 148 6.29 12.83 -8.85
N GLY A 149 7.55 12.88 -9.30
CA GLY A 149 8.25 14.13 -9.61
C GLY A 149 9.53 13.90 -10.38
N ASN A 150 10.27 14.99 -10.65
CA ASN A 150 11.53 14.94 -11.39
C ASN A 150 12.58 14.07 -10.70
N TYR A 151 12.62 14.08 -9.35
CA TYR A 151 13.57 13.26 -8.59
C TYR A 151 13.44 11.76 -8.90
N HIS A 152 12.22 11.23 -9.10
CA HIS A 152 12.04 9.83 -9.53
C HIS A 152 12.60 9.60 -10.96
N LEU A 153 12.39 10.57 -11.86
CA LEU A 153 12.92 10.49 -13.22
C LEU A 153 14.46 10.41 -13.18
N ASP A 154 15.09 11.31 -12.43
CA ASP A 154 16.54 11.43 -12.33
C ASP A 154 17.16 10.18 -11.67
N GLU A 155 16.61 9.72 -10.57
CA GLU A 155 17.08 8.54 -9.84
C GLU A 155 16.99 7.26 -10.69
N ILE A 156 15.86 7.05 -11.38
CA ILE A 156 15.65 5.88 -12.23
C ILE A 156 16.56 5.93 -13.46
N ARG A 157 16.69 7.08 -14.12
CA ARG A 157 17.61 7.27 -15.26
C ARG A 157 19.07 7.03 -14.86
N LYS A 158 19.49 7.54 -13.69
CA LYS A 158 20.83 7.30 -13.15
C LYS A 158 21.07 5.81 -12.92
N ARG A 159 20.09 5.08 -12.37
CA ARG A 159 20.19 3.64 -12.18
C ARG A 159 20.32 2.90 -13.51
N GLU A 160 19.45 3.22 -14.48
CA GLU A 160 19.49 2.61 -15.81
C GLU A 160 20.88 2.76 -16.46
N LEU A 161 21.48 3.95 -16.33
CA LEU A 161 22.82 4.23 -16.85
C LEU A 161 23.90 3.41 -16.14
N ILE A 162 23.90 3.42 -14.80
CA ILE A 162 24.93 2.73 -13.99
C ILE A 162 24.87 1.20 -14.20
N LYS A 163 23.67 0.64 -14.27
CA LYS A 163 23.47 -0.81 -14.39
C LYS A 163 23.34 -1.30 -15.82
N LYS A 164 23.37 -0.40 -16.80
CA LYS A 164 23.22 -0.71 -18.24
C LYS A 164 21.96 -1.54 -18.53
N ILE A 165 20.87 -1.25 -17.83
CA ILE A 165 19.58 -1.91 -18.04
C ILE A 165 18.73 -1.14 -19.05
N PRO A 166 17.75 -1.79 -19.72
CA PRO A 166 16.89 -1.15 -20.69
C PRO A 166 16.14 0.06 -20.11
N LYS A 167 16.06 1.13 -20.90
CA LYS A 167 15.28 2.31 -20.51
C LYS A 167 13.80 2.00 -20.43
N LYS A 168 13.18 2.37 -19.30
CA LYS A 168 11.74 2.28 -19.07
C LYS A 168 11.03 3.51 -19.60
N LYS A 169 9.73 3.40 -19.88
CA LYS A 169 8.90 4.58 -20.08
C LYS A 169 8.61 5.22 -18.73
N LEU A 170 9.10 6.44 -18.50
CA LEU A 170 8.82 7.21 -17.30
C LEU A 170 7.76 8.26 -17.63
N ILE A 171 6.69 8.33 -16.81
CA ILE A 171 5.59 9.28 -16.97
C ILE A 171 5.49 10.08 -15.68
N LYS A 172 5.65 11.40 -15.75
CA LYS A 172 5.48 12.28 -14.60
C LYS A 172 3.98 12.52 -14.39
N THR A 173 3.43 11.93 -13.32
CA THR A 173 2.00 11.98 -13.00
C THR A 173 1.68 12.82 -11.77
N GLY A 174 2.67 13.08 -10.92
CA GLY A 174 2.40 13.51 -9.55
C GLY A 174 2.04 12.31 -8.65
N TYR A 175 1.79 12.60 -7.40
CA TYR A 175 1.40 11.61 -6.40
C TYR A 175 -0.13 11.63 -6.22
N PHE A 176 -0.81 10.65 -6.78
CA PHE A 176 -2.28 10.58 -6.81
C PHE A 176 -2.94 10.70 -5.43
N TYR A 177 -2.24 10.30 -4.37
CA TYR A 177 -2.80 10.37 -3.03
C TYR A 177 -2.95 11.80 -2.52
N PHE A 178 -2.18 12.79 -3.02
CA PHE A 178 -2.40 14.20 -2.67
C PHE A 178 -3.75 14.73 -3.16
N ASP A 179 -4.12 14.39 -4.38
CA ASP A 179 -5.43 14.78 -4.91
C ASP A 179 -6.56 14.06 -4.15
N TYR A 180 -6.34 12.77 -3.81
CA TYR A 180 -7.26 12.01 -2.98
C TYR A 180 -7.45 12.64 -1.59
N LEU A 181 -6.38 13.09 -0.94
CA LEU A 181 -6.43 13.79 0.35
C LEU A 181 -7.14 15.12 0.23
N LYS A 182 -6.78 15.94 -0.75
CA LYS A 182 -7.39 17.27 -1.00
C LYS A 182 -8.91 17.20 -1.11
N ASP A 183 -9.42 16.17 -1.77
CA ASP A 183 -10.86 16.01 -1.99
C ASP A 183 -11.62 15.50 -0.77
N ARG A 184 -10.91 14.92 0.22
CA ARG A 184 -11.51 14.21 1.36
C ARG A 184 -11.22 14.80 2.71
N MET A 185 -10.10 15.52 2.86
CA MET A 185 -9.76 16.14 4.13
C MET A 185 -10.74 17.26 4.46
N ASN A 186 -11.28 17.22 5.68
CA ASN A 186 -12.14 18.26 6.21
C ASN A 186 -11.31 19.28 7.00
N THR A 187 -10.91 20.35 6.34
CA THR A 187 -10.11 21.44 6.95
C THR A 187 -10.85 22.28 8.00
N LYS A 188 -12.14 21.98 8.26
CA LYS A 188 -12.95 22.67 9.29
C LYS A 188 -12.85 22.00 10.67
N ILE A 189 -12.19 20.85 10.77
CA ILE A 189 -11.98 20.17 12.06
C ILE A 189 -10.95 20.99 12.86
N GLU A 190 -11.28 21.33 14.10
CA GLU A 190 -10.33 21.94 15.01
C GLU A 190 -9.27 20.91 15.42
N ALA A 191 -8.07 21.08 14.90
CA ALA A 191 -6.95 20.19 15.16
C ALA A 191 -6.35 20.48 16.55
N ASN A 192 -6.39 19.51 17.45
CA ASN A 192 -5.91 19.66 18.84
C ASN A 192 -5.00 18.50 19.29
N GLU A 193 -4.85 17.46 18.47
CA GLU A 193 -4.03 16.28 18.79
C GLU A 193 -2.59 16.45 18.31
N ILE A 194 -1.67 15.73 18.94
CA ILE A 194 -0.30 15.52 18.45
C ILE A 194 -0.27 14.11 17.85
N LEU A 195 -0.10 14.04 16.54
CA LEU A 195 0.03 12.76 15.82
C LEU A 195 1.49 12.28 15.91
N ILE A 196 1.69 11.11 16.48
CA ILE A 196 2.99 10.43 16.52
C ILE A 196 2.90 9.22 15.58
N ALA A 197 3.57 9.29 14.42
CA ALA A 197 3.45 8.31 13.36
C ALA A 197 4.83 7.84 12.84
N PRO A 198 5.51 6.96 13.59
CA PRO A 198 6.84 6.47 13.21
C PRO A 198 6.78 5.55 12.00
N SER A 199 7.86 5.53 11.19
CA SER A 199 8.08 4.53 10.15
C SER A 199 8.54 3.20 10.76
N TRP A 200 8.81 2.24 9.91
CA TRP A 200 9.49 1.01 10.26
C TRP A 200 10.68 0.78 9.33
N ASN A 201 11.71 0.06 9.80
CA ASN A 201 12.89 -0.24 9.00
C ASN A 201 13.40 -1.66 9.28
N TYR A 202 13.78 -2.39 8.22
CA TYR A 202 14.34 -3.74 8.34
C TYR A 202 15.69 -3.80 9.06
N ASN A 203 16.52 -2.77 8.89
CA ASN A 203 17.94 -2.79 9.27
C ASN A 203 18.26 -1.90 10.46
N GLN A 204 17.31 -1.16 10.99
CA GLN A 204 17.50 -0.26 12.13
C GLN A 204 16.60 -0.69 13.28
N LYS A 205 17.06 -0.43 14.52
CA LYS A 205 16.18 -0.54 15.68
C LYS A 205 14.93 0.28 15.40
N ASP A 206 13.77 -0.33 15.55
CA ASP A 206 12.48 0.32 15.40
C ASP A 206 12.52 1.65 16.15
N PHE A 207 12.01 2.72 15.53
CA PHE A 207 11.80 3.99 16.22
C PHE A 207 10.81 3.84 17.40
N ILE A 208 10.05 2.75 17.41
CA ILE A 208 9.20 2.33 18.54
C ILE A 208 10.07 1.70 19.62
N ASN A 209 10.75 2.53 20.41
CA ASN A 209 11.69 2.15 21.46
C ASN A 209 11.51 3.06 22.69
N GLU A 210 12.44 2.97 23.64
CA GLU A 210 12.45 3.77 24.87
C GLU A 210 12.44 5.29 24.62
N ASN A 211 13.14 5.77 23.60
CA ASN A 211 13.15 7.20 23.24
C ASN A 211 11.76 7.69 22.81
N LEU A 212 11.02 6.86 22.05
CA LEU A 212 9.65 7.19 21.68
C LEU A 212 8.73 7.21 22.89
N GLU A 213 8.95 6.31 23.85
CA GLU A 213 8.22 6.31 25.13
C GLU A 213 8.40 7.62 25.89
N GLU A 214 9.64 8.12 25.98
CA GLU A 214 9.94 9.42 26.61
C GLU A 214 9.26 10.57 25.88
N ILE A 215 9.25 10.57 24.55
CA ILE A 215 8.54 11.58 23.73
C ILE A 215 7.05 11.56 24.05
N ILE A 216 6.40 10.38 24.04
CA ILE A 216 4.98 10.24 24.37
C ILE A 216 4.70 10.79 25.77
N GLN A 217 5.51 10.36 26.76
CA GLN A 217 5.36 10.80 28.14
C GLN A 217 5.51 12.32 28.28
N PHE A 218 6.49 12.91 27.59
CA PHE A 218 6.70 14.35 27.61
C PHE A 218 5.50 15.10 27.02
N VAL A 219 4.98 14.69 25.86
CA VAL A 219 3.85 15.32 25.21
C VAL A 219 2.59 15.24 26.07
N LEU A 220 2.33 14.09 26.69
CA LEU A 220 1.21 13.88 27.62
C LEU A 220 1.36 14.75 28.89
N SER A 221 2.59 14.89 29.43
CA SER A 221 2.85 15.72 30.61
C SER A 221 2.58 17.22 30.36
N LYS A 222 2.65 17.68 29.11
CA LYS A 222 2.27 19.03 28.70
C LYS A 222 0.75 19.21 28.48
N GLY A 223 -0.04 18.17 28.76
CA GLY A 223 -1.49 18.20 28.69
C GLY A 223 -2.06 18.00 27.28
N HIS A 224 -1.24 17.66 26.29
CA HIS A 224 -1.70 17.40 24.93
C HIS A 224 -2.32 16.00 24.80
N VAL A 225 -3.23 15.86 23.84
CA VAL A 225 -3.72 14.55 23.38
C VAL A 225 -2.74 13.98 22.39
N VAL A 226 -2.31 12.75 22.63
CA VAL A 226 -1.41 12.00 21.73
C VAL A 226 -2.22 10.98 20.94
N LYS A 227 -2.19 11.09 19.62
CA LYS A 227 -2.66 10.04 18.72
C LYS A 227 -1.44 9.29 18.19
N PHE A 228 -1.23 8.07 18.68
CA PHE A 228 -0.12 7.21 18.27
C PHE A 228 -0.56 6.28 17.14
N ARG A 229 0.06 6.43 15.99
CA ARG A 229 -0.22 5.66 14.77
C ARG A 229 1.02 4.92 14.29
N PRO A 230 1.29 3.70 14.80
CA PRO A 230 2.38 2.88 14.31
C PRO A 230 2.20 2.52 12.84
N HIS A 231 3.32 2.35 12.11
CA HIS A 231 3.28 1.79 10.77
C HIS A 231 2.66 0.38 10.79
N PRO A 232 1.87 -0.05 9.79
CA PRO A 232 1.26 -1.38 9.76
C PRO A 232 2.23 -2.55 9.94
N GLU A 233 3.47 -2.43 9.48
CA GLU A 233 4.50 -3.45 9.72
C GLU A 233 4.96 -3.52 11.18
N SER A 234 4.87 -2.43 11.92
CA SER A 234 5.23 -2.41 13.35
C SER A 234 4.27 -3.26 14.19
N PHE A 235 3.00 -3.39 13.80
CA PHE A 235 2.07 -4.32 14.46
C PHE A 235 2.50 -5.79 14.33
N LYS A 236 3.25 -6.14 13.28
CA LYS A 236 3.77 -7.50 13.10
C LYS A 236 5.07 -7.74 13.86
N ARG A 237 5.87 -6.70 14.09
CA ARG A 237 7.25 -6.79 14.58
C ARG A 237 7.45 -6.30 16.00
N SER A 238 6.73 -5.24 16.37
CA SER A 238 6.89 -4.50 17.63
C SER A 238 5.62 -4.52 18.49
N MET A 239 4.76 -5.54 18.33
CA MET A 239 3.47 -5.64 19.03
C MET A 239 3.62 -5.60 20.56
N LEU A 240 4.68 -6.19 21.11
CA LEU A 240 4.93 -6.19 22.55
C LEU A 240 5.13 -4.75 23.07
N THR A 241 5.95 -3.95 22.37
CA THR A 241 6.21 -2.55 22.71
C THR A 241 4.96 -1.68 22.53
N ILE A 242 4.21 -1.90 21.44
CA ILE A 242 2.94 -1.18 21.22
C ILE A 242 1.95 -1.47 22.34
N ASN A 243 1.81 -2.73 22.75
CA ASN A 243 0.95 -3.13 23.86
C ASN A 243 1.44 -2.59 25.21
N HIS A 244 2.76 -2.48 25.40
CA HIS A 244 3.33 -1.82 26.56
C HIS A 244 2.91 -0.35 26.62
N PHE A 245 3.05 0.41 25.53
CA PHE A 245 2.60 1.81 25.45
C PHE A 245 1.09 1.95 25.72
N LYS A 246 0.28 1.07 25.10
CA LYS A 246 -1.16 1.04 25.31
C LYS A 246 -1.55 0.86 26.77
N LYS A 247 -0.81 0.02 27.51
CA LYS A 247 -1.03 -0.20 28.96
C LYS A 247 -0.50 0.95 29.81
N LYS A 248 0.74 1.41 29.52
CA LYS A 248 1.43 2.44 30.32
C LYS A 248 0.69 3.78 30.25
N PHE A 249 0.23 4.16 29.05
CA PHE A 249 -0.41 5.44 28.77
C PHE A 249 -1.94 5.34 28.69
N PHE A 250 -2.52 4.30 29.30
CA PHE A 250 -3.97 4.10 29.31
C PHE A 250 -4.68 5.25 30.03
N ASN A 251 -5.12 6.24 29.24
CA ASN A 251 -5.93 7.36 29.69
C ASN A 251 -6.64 8.00 28.47
N GLU A 252 -7.54 8.96 28.70
CA GLU A 252 -8.31 9.62 27.65
C GLU A 252 -7.47 10.48 26.69
N LYS A 253 -6.22 10.80 27.05
CA LYS A 253 -5.31 11.62 26.23
C LYS A 253 -4.35 10.80 25.37
N PHE A 254 -4.33 9.47 25.49
CA PHE A 254 -3.53 8.59 24.64
C PHE A 254 -4.43 7.69 23.79
N ILE A 255 -4.40 7.90 22.49
CA ILE A 255 -5.21 7.19 21.50
C ILE A 255 -4.30 6.36 20.60
N LEU A 256 -4.41 5.02 20.64
CA LEU A 256 -3.77 4.15 19.67
C LEU A 256 -4.64 4.09 18.41
N ASP A 257 -4.12 4.59 17.28
CA ASP A 257 -4.81 4.55 16.00
C ASP A 257 -4.40 3.30 15.20
N GLU A 258 -5.32 2.35 15.11
CA GLU A 258 -5.19 1.08 14.36
C GLU A 258 -5.96 1.10 13.04
N THR A 259 -6.51 2.25 12.64
CA THR A 259 -7.34 2.37 11.43
C THR A 259 -6.53 2.23 10.15
N SER A 260 -7.16 1.75 9.07
CA SER A 260 -6.49 1.60 7.76
C SER A 260 -6.24 2.94 7.06
N GLU A 261 -7.07 3.96 7.36
CA GLU A 261 -7.02 5.30 6.76
C GLU A 261 -6.33 6.28 7.72
N ASN A 262 -5.42 7.11 7.20
CA ASN A 262 -4.71 8.11 7.99
C ASN A 262 -5.35 9.51 7.93
N ILE A 263 -6.40 9.70 7.12
CA ILE A 263 -7.06 10.99 6.94
C ILE A 263 -7.54 11.57 8.26
N ASN A 264 -8.37 10.83 9.00
CA ASN A 264 -8.92 11.29 10.28
C ASN A 264 -7.83 11.68 11.29
N SER A 265 -6.70 10.95 11.28
CA SER A 265 -5.58 11.23 12.18
C SER A 265 -4.83 12.49 11.78
N MET A 266 -4.73 12.78 10.48
CA MET A 266 -4.13 14.02 9.98
C MET A 266 -5.05 15.21 10.21
N GLU A 267 -6.36 15.07 9.99
CA GLU A 267 -7.36 16.12 10.21
C GLU A 267 -7.41 16.61 11.66
N SER A 268 -7.34 15.68 12.62
CA SER A 268 -7.40 15.99 14.06
C SER A 268 -6.06 16.47 14.63
N ALA A 269 -4.97 16.34 13.88
CA ALA A 269 -3.63 16.65 14.37
C ALA A 269 -3.19 18.08 14.04
N LYS A 270 -2.79 18.84 15.06
CA LYS A 270 -2.14 20.16 14.90
C LYS A 270 -0.64 20.07 14.67
N CYS A 271 -0.03 18.93 14.97
CA CYS A 271 1.40 18.70 14.84
C CYS A 271 1.65 17.19 14.59
N LEU A 272 2.63 16.90 13.73
CA LEU A 272 3.13 15.57 13.45
C LEU A 272 4.52 15.38 14.03
N ILE A 273 4.74 14.30 14.77
CA ILE A 273 6.06 13.80 15.17
C ILE A 273 6.28 12.48 14.44
N THR A 274 7.29 12.45 13.60
CA THR A 274 7.63 11.29 12.77
C THR A 274 9.13 11.28 12.45
N ASP A 275 9.58 10.19 11.89
CA ASP A 275 10.94 10.03 11.34
C ASP A 275 10.91 10.13 9.79
N SER A 276 11.59 9.24 9.08
CA SER A 276 11.64 9.19 7.61
C SER A 276 10.40 8.56 6.96
N SER A 277 9.22 8.72 7.53
CA SER A 277 7.96 8.18 7.04
C SER A 277 7.36 9.01 5.90
N GLY A 278 6.65 8.34 4.99
CA GLY A 278 5.89 9.01 3.92
C GLY A 278 4.83 10.00 4.42
N ILE A 279 4.27 9.76 5.61
CA ILE A 279 3.30 10.65 6.24
C ILE A 279 3.86 12.06 6.50
N ALA A 280 5.20 12.21 6.62
CA ALA A 280 5.85 13.51 6.75
C ALA A 280 5.63 14.44 5.54
N ILE A 281 5.33 13.84 4.39
CA ILE A 281 5.09 14.58 3.15
C ILE A 281 3.58 14.69 2.88
N GLU A 282 2.79 13.78 3.44
CA GLU A 282 1.34 13.75 3.30
C GLU A 282 0.63 14.71 4.25
N PHE A 283 1.20 14.97 5.45
CA PHE A 283 0.73 15.89 6.49
C PHE A 283 1.00 17.36 6.11
#